data_73650c2139ab060b9451915a9aa2fdbd
#
_entry.id   73650c2139ab060b9451915a9aa2fdbd
#
_cell.length_a   1.000
_cell.length_b   1.000
_cell.length_c   1.000
_cell.angle_alpha   90.00
_cell.angle_beta   90.00
_cell.angle_gamma   90.00
#
_symmetry.space_group_name_H-M   'P 1'
#
loop_
_entity.id
_entity.type
_entity.pdbx_description
1 polymer ?
#
loop_
_entity_poly.entity_id
_entity_poly.type
_entity_poly.pdbx_seq_one_letter_code
_entity_poly.pdbx_strand_id
1 'polypeptide(L)'
;TLLVAALLITVSMALWEGPVPQDPTWVFPEVSDTAAVLFWISLIGWMPTAVEASSWVSMWRLAKNKNEKQNLTEALKEFKFGYWVTAVLAVLFLMLGLYTFYGTQVTLSNQSVAFADQLIGVFAQRMGAWTYPVVALAAFATMLSSCITAHDALGRISVDTLQKWKVIHGSETQRYLVILVWVLALANAWVVWYTGAQMGWLVATATTVSFVLAPAIGWLNFSLVTSPGFEKSQQPNRKLIIQAYAGMIFLSLFAGYYFWLLWA
;
A
#
# COMPACT_ATOMS: atom_id res chain seq x y z
N THR A 1 10.70 4.68 -12.21
CA THR A 1 10.89 4.21 -13.60
C THR A 1 11.92 3.09 -13.71
N LEU A 2 13.15 3.23 -13.14
CA LEU A 2 14.20 2.20 -13.20
C LEU A 2 13.76 0.87 -12.56
N LEU A 3 13.17 0.91 -11.37
CA LEU A 3 12.68 -0.31 -10.68
C LEU A 3 11.59 -1.02 -11.48
N VAL A 4 10.69 -0.27 -12.11
CA VAL A 4 9.63 -0.84 -12.97
C VAL A 4 10.24 -1.50 -14.21
N ALA A 5 11.24 -0.87 -14.83
CA ALA A 5 11.95 -1.46 -15.97
C ALA A 5 12.68 -2.74 -15.55
N ALA A 6 13.39 -2.72 -14.42
CA ALA A 6 14.04 -3.90 -13.87
C ALA A 6 13.03 -5.03 -13.60
N LEU A 7 11.86 -4.71 -13.01
CA LEU A 7 10.80 -5.67 -12.75
C LEU A 7 10.28 -6.31 -14.07
N LEU A 8 9.98 -5.49 -15.07
CA LEU A 8 9.51 -5.98 -16.36
C LEU A 8 10.54 -6.90 -17.04
N ILE A 9 11.81 -6.52 -17.05
CA ILE A 9 12.89 -7.34 -17.61
C ILE A 9 13.00 -8.66 -16.83
N THR A 10 13.06 -8.60 -15.51
CA THR A 10 13.21 -9.80 -14.66
C THR A 10 12.03 -10.75 -14.80
N VAL A 11 10.80 -10.24 -14.85
CA VAL A 11 9.61 -11.07 -15.09
C VAL A 11 9.61 -11.67 -16.49
N SER A 12 10.02 -10.90 -17.52
CA SER A 12 10.15 -11.41 -18.88
C SER A 12 11.20 -12.53 -18.98
N MET A 13 12.33 -12.38 -18.30
CA MET A 13 13.35 -13.43 -18.20
C MET A 13 12.83 -14.65 -17.44
N ALA A 14 12.12 -14.45 -16.34
CA ALA A 14 11.50 -15.51 -15.57
C ALA A 14 10.49 -16.33 -16.37
N LEU A 15 9.69 -15.65 -17.21
CA LEU A 15 8.75 -16.29 -18.12
C LEU A 15 9.46 -17.09 -19.22
N TRP A 16 10.61 -16.59 -19.70
CA TRP A 16 11.40 -17.26 -20.73
C TRP A 16 12.13 -18.47 -20.19
N GLU A 17 12.78 -18.37 -19.03
CA GLU A 17 13.56 -19.44 -18.41
C GLU A 17 12.68 -20.50 -17.72
N GLY A 18 11.43 -20.15 -17.39
CA GLY A 18 10.52 -20.98 -16.63
C GLY A 18 10.69 -20.83 -15.11
N PRO A 19 9.83 -21.52 -14.33
CA PRO A 19 9.91 -21.52 -12.88
C PRO A 19 11.17 -22.24 -12.37
N VAL A 20 11.67 -21.82 -11.22
CA VAL A 20 12.76 -22.52 -10.53
C VAL A 20 12.31 -23.95 -10.22
N PRO A 21 13.22 -24.96 -10.37
CA PRO A 21 12.90 -26.34 -10.02
C PRO A 21 12.33 -26.45 -8.60
N GLN A 22 11.20 -27.14 -8.50
CA GLN A 22 10.53 -27.34 -7.21
C GLN A 22 11.30 -28.37 -6.36
N ASP A 23 11.36 -28.13 -5.05
CA ASP A 23 11.87 -29.10 -4.10
C ASP A 23 10.85 -30.24 -3.95
N PRO A 24 11.25 -31.52 -4.16
CA PRO A 24 10.34 -32.67 -4.02
C PRO A 24 9.74 -32.82 -2.61
N THR A 25 10.33 -32.20 -1.61
CA THR A 25 9.85 -32.23 -0.22
C THR A 25 8.93 -31.06 0.12
N TRP A 26 8.74 -30.11 -0.81
CA TRP A 26 7.89 -28.96 -0.59
C TRP A 26 6.41 -29.37 -0.59
N VAL A 27 5.70 -28.98 0.47
CA VAL A 27 4.26 -29.24 0.61
C VAL A 27 3.54 -27.91 0.52
N PHE A 28 2.45 -27.88 -0.24
CA PHE A 28 1.61 -26.69 -0.33
C PHE A 28 1.02 -26.37 1.04
N PRO A 29 1.17 -25.13 1.56
CA PRO A 29 0.59 -24.74 2.84
C PRO A 29 -0.94 -24.89 2.84
N GLU A 30 -1.51 -25.41 3.91
CA GLU A 30 -2.96 -25.47 4.04
C GLU A 30 -3.56 -24.07 4.06
N VAL A 31 -4.42 -23.78 3.08
CA VAL A 31 -5.05 -22.46 2.91
C VAL A 31 -6.02 -22.13 4.05
N SER A 32 -6.51 -23.17 4.75
CA SER A 32 -7.43 -23.06 5.88
C SER A 32 -6.75 -22.85 7.24
N ASP A 33 -5.42 -22.95 7.31
CA ASP A 33 -4.69 -22.69 8.55
C ASP A 33 -4.84 -21.22 8.99
N THR A 34 -4.94 -21.02 10.32
CA THR A 34 -5.09 -19.67 10.92
C THR A 34 -4.00 -18.71 10.45
N ALA A 35 -2.75 -19.20 10.35
CA ALA A 35 -1.64 -18.38 9.87
C ALA A 35 -1.82 -17.95 8.41
N ALA A 36 -2.32 -18.84 7.54
CA ALA A 36 -2.63 -18.53 6.15
C ALA A 36 -3.76 -17.49 6.05
N VAL A 37 -4.80 -17.63 6.86
CA VAL A 37 -5.93 -16.66 6.88
C VAL A 37 -5.46 -15.27 7.36
N LEU A 38 -4.64 -15.19 8.40
CA LEU A 38 -4.05 -13.94 8.87
C LEU A 38 -3.16 -13.29 7.80
N PHE A 39 -2.42 -14.11 7.05
CA PHE A 39 -1.66 -13.62 5.89
C PHE A 39 -2.57 -13.04 4.80
N TRP A 40 -3.67 -13.71 4.45
CA TRP A 40 -4.64 -13.21 3.47
C TRP A 40 -5.28 -11.89 3.91
N ILE A 41 -5.64 -11.76 5.18
CA ILE A 41 -6.19 -10.52 5.76
C ILE A 41 -5.16 -9.38 5.65
N SER A 42 -3.91 -9.65 6.02
CA SER A 42 -2.82 -8.69 5.88
C SER A 42 -2.60 -8.27 4.43
N LEU A 43 -2.58 -9.22 3.50
CA LEU A 43 -2.41 -8.95 2.08
C LEU A 43 -3.53 -8.06 1.52
N ILE A 44 -4.80 -8.39 1.81
CA ILE A 44 -5.97 -7.63 1.35
C ILE A 44 -5.97 -6.21 1.91
N GLY A 45 -5.42 -5.99 3.10
CA GLY A 45 -5.39 -4.68 3.77
C GLY A 45 -4.68 -3.59 2.96
N TRP A 46 -3.67 -3.96 2.16
CA TRP A 46 -2.89 -3.00 1.34
C TRP A 46 -2.91 -3.30 -0.16
N MET A 47 -3.58 -4.33 -0.62
CA MET A 47 -3.59 -4.70 -2.04
C MET A 47 -4.88 -4.27 -2.74
N PRO A 48 -4.78 -3.50 -3.82
CA PRO A 48 -3.59 -2.91 -4.45
C PRO A 48 -3.11 -1.63 -3.76
N THR A 49 -3.89 -1.06 -2.84
CA THR A 49 -3.55 0.08 -1.98
C THR A 49 -4.51 0.16 -0.80
N ALA A 50 -4.04 0.70 0.32
CA ALA A 50 -4.86 0.91 1.51
C ALA A 50 -6.02 1.88 1.25
N VAL A 51 -7.20 1.62 1.82
CA VAL A 51 -8.40 2.44 1.62
C VAL A 51 -8.21 3.87 2.17
N GLU A 52 -7.48 4.03 3.25
CA GLU A 52 -7.13 5.32 3.85
C GLU A 52 -6.30 6.21 2.92
N ALA A 53 -5.57 5.65 1.96
CA ALA A 53 -4.83 6.43 0.96
C ALA A 53 -5.73 7.31 0.09
N SER A 54 -7.05 7.06 0.06
CA SER A 54 -8.03 7.94 -0.58
C SER A 54 -8.02 9.37 0.00
N SER A 55 -7.78 9.51 1.30
CA SER A 55 -7.64 10.81 1.97
C SER A 55 -6.36 11.55 1.54
N TRP A 56 -5.26 10.83 1.32
CA TRP A 56 -3.99 11.40 0.84
C TRP A 56 -4.16 12.03 -0.54
N VAL A 57 -4.76 11.28 -1.46
CA VAL A 57 -5.06 11.75 -2.82
C VAL A 57 -5.94 13.01 -2.77
N SER A 58 -6.94 13.03 -1.89
CA SER A 58 -7.82 14.19 -1.71
C SER A 58 -7.05 15.43 -1.25
N MET A 59 -6.13 15.29 -0.28
CA MET A 59 -5.32 16.41 0.23
C MET A 59 -4.36 16.97 -0.83
N TRP A 60 -3.70 16.11 -1.60
CA TRP A 60 -2.84 16.56 -2.71
C TRP A 60 -3.63 17.24 -3.82
N ARG A 61 -4.85 16.78 -4.10
CA ARG A 61 -5.77 17.43 -5.04
C ARG A 61 -6.15 18.82 -4.58
N LEU A 62 -6.51 18.98 -3.31
CA LEU A 62 -6.80 20.29 -2.74
C LEU A 62 -5.60 21.22 -2.81
N ALA A 63 -4.40 20.71 -2.56
CA ALA A 63 -3.17 21.50 -2.69
C ALA A 63 -2.89 21.93 -4.13
N LYS A 64 -3.08 21.03 -5.11
CA LYS A 64 -2.87 21.30 -6.55
C LYS A 64 -3.91 22.30 -7.09
N ASN A 65 -5.18 22.16 -6.70
CA ASN A 65 -6.27 23.06 -7.14
C ASN A 65 -6.13 24.51 -6.67
N LYS A 66 -5.28 24.80 -5.68
CA LYS A 66 -4.96 26.20 -5.31
C LYS A 66 -4.22 26.93 -6.43
N ASN A 67 -3.45 26.19 -7.23
CA ASN A 67 -2.60 26.77 -8.29
C ASN A 67 -3.18 26.56 -9.70
N GLU A 68 -3.95 25.48 -9.91
CA GLU A 68 -4.50 25.10 -11.22
C GLU A 68 -5.93 24.59 -11.05
N LYS A 69 -6.91 25.23 -11.71
CA LYS A 69 -8.29 24.72 -11.75
C LYS A 69 -8.34 23.42 -12.58
N GLN A 70 -8.30 22.29 -11.92
CA GLN A 70 -8.43 20.99 -12.59
C GLN A 70 -9.89 20.54 -12.66
N ASN A 71 -10.26 19.97 -13.81
CA ASN A 71 -11.58 19.36 -14.01
C ASN A 71 -11.66 18.01 -13.29
N LEU A 72 -12.82 17.68 -12.69
CA LEU A 72 -13.10 16.40 -12.05
C LEU A 72 -12.80 15.21 -12.98
N THR A 73 -13.11 15.35 -14.27
CA THR A 73 -12.87 14.28 -15.28
C THR A 73 -11.39 13.95 -15.41
N GLU A 74 -10.52 14.95 -15.39
CA GLU A 74 -9.06 14.74 -15.42
C GLU A 74 -8.58 14.08 -14.14
N ALA A 75 -9.10 14.55 -12.99
CA ALA A 75 -8.83 13.95 -11.70
C ALA A 75 -9.14 12.45 -11.66
N LEU A 76 -10.31 12.06 -12.15
CA LEU A 76 -10.73 10.66 -12.22
C LEU A 76 -9.90 9.84 -13.21
N LYS A 77 -9.46 10.44 -14.33
CA LYS A 77 -8.56 9.77 -15.28
C LYS A 77 -7.20 9.48 -14.66
N GLU A 78 -6.59 10.47 -14.00
CA GLU A 78 -5.31 10.30 -13.30
C GLU A 78 -5.42 9.24 -12.20
N PHE A 79 -6.48 9.27 -11.39
CA PHE A 79 -6.73 8.27 -10.35
C PHE A 79 -6.86 6.86 -10.93
N LYS A 80 -7.68 6.68 -11.97
CA LYS A 80 -7.87 5.37 -12.63
C LYS A 80 -6.58 4.86 -13.22
N PHE A 81 -5.80 5.72 -13.88
CA PHE A 81 -4.51 5.35 -14.45
C PHE A 81 -3.53 4.89 -13.37
N GLY A 82 -3.40 5.65 -12.28
CA GLY A 82 -2.55 5.25 -11.14
C GLY A 82 -2.96 3.92 -10.54
N TYR A 83 -4.27 3.69 -10.36
CA TYR A 83 -4.79 2.43 -9.83
C TYR A 83 -4.51 1.24 -10.76
N TRP A 84 -4.67 1.42 -12.07
CA TRP A 84 -4.32 0.41 -13.07
C TRP A 84 -2.84 0.06 -13.06
N VAL A 85 -1.98 1.06 -13.02
CA VAL A 85 -0.52 0.85 -12.91
C VAL A 85 -0.18 0.06 -11.66
N THR A 86 -0.77 0.40 -10.52
CA THR A 86 -0.55 -0.32 -9.26
C THR A 86 -1.02 -1.78 -9.36
N ALA A 87 -2.18 -2.03 -9.96
CA ALA A 87 -2.69 -3.40 -10.14
C ALA A 87 -1.77 -4.23 -11.07
N VAL A 88 -1.30 -3.65 -12.17
CA VAL A 88 -0.34 -4.32 -13.07
C VAL A 88 0.96 -4.65 -12.35
N LEU A 89 1.52 -3.69 -11.58
CA LEU A 89 2.74 -3.92 -10.80
C LEU A 89 2.54 -5.02 -9.75
N ALA A 90 1.39 -5.06 -9.09
CA ALA A 90 1.06 -6.13 -8.14
C ALA A 90 1.08 -7.52 -8.80
N VAL A 91 0.50 -7.64 -10.00
CA VAL A 91 0.54 -8.89 -10.78
C VAL A 91 1.97 -9.26 -11.17
N LEU A 92 2.78 -8.30 -11.60
CA LEU A 92 4.18 -8.56 -11.97
C LEU A 92 5.01 -9.03 -10.75
N PHE A 93 4.83 -8.43 -9.58
CA PHE A 93 5.49 -8.92 -8.35
C PHE A 93 4.99 -10.29 -7.92
N LEU A 94 3.71 -10.58 -8.07
CA LEU A 94 3.16 -11.92 -7.83
C LEU A 94 3.80 -12.96 -8.77
N MET A 95 3.91 -12.63 -10.06
CA MET A 95 4.59 -13.50 -11.02
C MET A 95 6.05 -13.71 -10.67
N LEU A 96 6.76 -12.64 -10.30
CA LEU A 96 8.16 -12.76 -9.85
C LEU A 96 8.29 -13.71 -8.66
N GLY A 97 7.42 -13.58 -7.66
CA GLY A 97 7.38 -14.48 -6.51
C GLY A 97 7.08 -15.93 -6.90
N LEU A 98 6.08 -16.12 -7.78
CA LEU A 98 5.69 -17.44 -8.28
C LEU A 98 6.84 -18.15 -9.03
N TYR A 99 7.55 -17.44 -9.89
CA TYR A 99 8.65 -18.01 -10.68
C TYR A 99 9.97 -18.14 -9.94
N THR A 100 10.10 -17.55 -8.73
CA THR A 100 11.37 -17.54 -7.98
C THR A 100 11.30 -18.31 -6.67
N PHE A 101 10.19 -18.23 -5.95
CA PHE A 101 10.09 -18.78 -4.60
C PHE A 101 9.10 -19.95 -4.46
N TYR A 102 8.10 -20.03 -5.37
CA TYR A 102 7.09 -21.07 -5.27
C TYR A 102 7.70 -22.48 -5.43
N GLY A 103 7.38 -23.36 -4.50
CA GLY A 103 7.88 -24.73 -4.51
C GLY A 103 9.36 -24.85 -4.07
N THR A 104 9.96 -23.80 -3.51
CA THR A 104 11.32 -23.83 -2.98
C THR A 104 11.30 -23.77 -1.44
N GLN A 105 12.40 -24.18 -0.80
CA GLN A 105 12.59 -24.07 0.66
C GLN A 105 13.11 -22.68 1.08
N VAL A 106 13.17 -21.71 0.15
CA VAL A 106 13.68 -20.37 0.45
C VAL A 106 12.66 -19.62 1.27
N THR A 107 13.02 -19.25 2.48
CA THR A 107 12.24 -18.39 3.36
C THR A 107 12.77 -16.96 3.31
N LEU A 108 11.86 -15.98 3.13
CA LEU A 108 12.23 -14.59 3.19
C LEU A 108 12.45 -14.16 4.64
N SER A 109 13.50 -13.36 4.86
CA SER A 109 13.86 -12.88 6.18
C SER A 109 12.84 -11.87 6.71
N ASN A 110 12.53 -11.96 8.02
CA ASN A 110 11.73 -10.95 8.72
C ASN A 110 12.53 -9.67 9.07
N GLN A 111 13.87 -9.71 8.93
CA GLN A 111 14.73 -8.55 9.17
C GLN A 111 14.79 -7.67 7.93
N SER A 112 14.60 -6.36 8.10
CA SER A 112 14.48 -5.39 6.99
C SER A 112 15.67 -5.41 6.02
N VAL A 113 16.89 -5.45 6.53
CA VAL A 113 18.11 -5.42 5.70
C VAL A 113 18.27 -6.73 4.93
N ALA A 114 18.11 -7.87 5.60
CA ALA A 114 18.24 -9.18 4.98
C ALA A 114 17.11 -9.43 3.95
N PHE A 115 15.89 -8.98 4.24
CA PHE A 115 14.77 -9.02 3.27
C PHE A 115 15.08 -8.20 2.01
N ALA A 116 15.58 -6.98 2.18
CA ALA A 116 15.93 -6.11 1.06
C ALA A 116 17.05 -6.73 0.21
N ASP A 117 18.07 -7.30 0.85
CA ASP A 117 19.17 -7.99 0.18
C ASP A 117 18.67 -9.19 -0.63
N GLN A 118 17.83 -10.04 -0.03
CA GLN A 118 17.22 -11.18 -0.71
C GLN A 118 16.38 -10.74 -1.92
N LEU A 119 15.55 -9.68 -1.76
CA LEU A 119 14.72 -9.19 -2.86
C LEU A 119 15.57 -8.61 -4.00
N ILE A 120 16.60 -7.81 -3.69
CA ILE A 120 17.51 -7.26 -4.70
C ILE A 120 18.29 -8.39 -5.38
N GLY A 121 18.68 -9.42 -4.61
CA GLY A 121 19.34 -10.62 -5.09
C GLY A 121 18.56 -11.37 -6.17
N VAL A 122 17.22 -11.41 -6.09
CA VAL A 122 16.36 -12.00 -7.13
C VAL A 122 16.58 -11.35 -8.49
N PHE A 123 16.66 -10.01 -8.52
CA PHE A 123 16.92 -9.27 -9.75
C PHE A 123 18.34 -9.56 -10.27
N ALA A 124 19.33 -9.52 -9.38
CA ALA A 124 20.73 -9.73 -9.74
C ALA A 124 21.01 -11.16 -10.23
N GLN A 125 20.34 -12.17 -9.69
CA GLN A 125 20.47 -13.56 -10.13
C GLN A 125 20.04 -13.75 -11.59
N ARG A 126 18.96 -13.06 -12.03
CA ARG A 126 18.45 -13.20 -13.39
C ARG A 126 19.11 -12.23 -14.38
N MET A 127 19.38 -10.99 -13.97
CA MET A 127 19.91 -9.94 -14.84
C MET A 127 21.44 -9.84 -14.83
N GLY A 128 22.09 -10.57 -13.91
CA GLY A 128 23.53 -10.54 -13.69
C GLY A 128 23.96 -9.69 -12.50
N ALA A 129 25.04 -10.06 -11.83
CA ALA A 129 25.51 -9.47 -10.58
C ALA A 129 25.78 -7.95 -10.67
N TRP A 130 26.11 -7.42 -11.83
CA TRP A 130 26.36 -5.98 -12.05
C TRP A 130 25.11 -5.13 -11.81
N THR A 131 23.89 -5.72 -11.88
CA THR A 131 22.63 -5.00 -11.66
C THR A 131 22.34 -4.76 -10.19
N TYR A 132 22.97 -5.51 -9.28
CA TYR A 132 22.72 -5.40 -7.85
C TYR A 132 22.82 -3.96 -7.32
N PRO A 133 23.91 -3.19 -7.52
CA PRO A 133 24.00 -1.82 -7.01
C PRO A 133 22.97 -0.89 -7.67
N VAL A 134 22.61 -1.11 -8.92
CA VAL A 134 21.62 -0.29 -9.64
C VAL A 134 20.22 -0.52 -9.07
N VAL A 135 19.85 -1.77 -8.87
CA VAL A 135 18.53 -2.13 -8.29
C VAL A 135 18.46 -1.70 -6.83
N ALA A 136 19.55 -1.87 -6.07
CA ALA A 136 19.64 -1.41 -4.67
C ALA A 136 19.40 0.10 -4.55
N LEU A 137 20.07 0.89 -5.40
CA LEU A 137 19.88 2.35 -5.41
C LEU A 137 18.46 2.74 -5.83
N ALA A 138 17.89 2.05 -6.84
CA ALA A 138 16.53 2.29 -7.29
C ALA A 138 15.50 1.93 -6.21
N ALA A 139 15.70 0.82 -5.50
CA ALA A 139 14.85 0.40 -4.38
C ALA A 139 14.94 1.41 -3.22
N PHE A 140 16.14 1.83 -2.85
CA PHE A 140 16.36 2.86 -1.83
C PHE A 140 15.66 4.17 -2.19
N ALA A 141 15.86 4.67 -3.41
CA ALA A 141 15.22 5.91 -3.88
C ALA A 141 13.67 5.81 -3.87
N THR A 142 13.13 4.65 -4.25
CA THR A 142 11.68 4.40 -4.23
C THR A 142 11.14 4.38 -2.80
N MET A 143 11.79 3.69 -1.88
CA MET A 143 11.41 3.64 -0.47
C MET A 143 11.50 5.01 0.19
N LEU A 144 12.59 5.74 -0.04
CA LEU A 144 12.76 7.11 0.46
C LEU A 144 11.67 8.05 -0.05
N SER A 145 11.37 7.99 -1.35
CA SER A 145 10.28 8.77 -1.96
C SER A 145 8.93 8.44 -1.32
N SER A 146 8.64 7.15 -1.11
CA SER A 146 7.40 6.70 -0.46
C SER A 146 7.29 7.21 0.98
N CYS A 147 8.40 7.16 1.74
CA CYS A 147 8.43 7.70 3.10
C CYS A 147 8.14 9.21 3.12
N ILE A 148 8.79 10.00 2.27
CA ILE A 148 8.58 11.45 2.17
C ILE A 148 7.11 11.74 1.81
N THR A 149 6.57 11.02 0.82
CA THR A 149 5.20 11.17 0.35
C THR A 149 4.18 10.86 1.45
N ALA A 150 4.39 9.77 2.20
CA ALA A 150 3.50 9.39 3.31
C ALA A 150 3.53 10.42 4.45
N HIS A 151 4.71 10.91 4.83
CA HIS A 151 4.85 11.95 5.86
C HIS A 151 4.21 13.27 5.45
N ASP A 152 4.36 13.70 4.18
CA ASP A 152 3.70 14.90 3.66
C ASP A 152 2.16 14.74 3.71
N ALA A 153 1.64 13.60 3.25
CA ALA A 153 0.21 13.33 3.26
C ALA A 153 -0.39 13.33 4.67
N LEU A 154 0.23 12.58 5.59
CA LEU A 154 -0.21 12.50 6.99
C LEU A 154 -0.08 13.85 7.70
N GLY A 155 1.01 14.59 7.45
CA GLY A 155 1.17 15.94 7.97
C GLY A 155 0.05 16.89 7.52
N ARG A 156 -0.32 16.87 6.24
CA ARG A 156 -1.43 17.68 5.70
C ARG A 156 -2.78 17.30 6.30
N ILE A 157 -3.07 16.01 6.42
CA ILE A 157 -4.30 15.52 7.06
C ILE A 157 -4.36 15.97 8.52
N SER A 158 -3.27 15.85 9.25
CA SER A 158 -3.19 16.26 10.64
C SER A 158 -3.41 17.76 10.81
N VAL A 159 -2.78 18.58 9.96
CA VAL A 159 -3.00 20.04 9.97
C VAL A 159 -4.45 20.39 9.66
N ASP A 160 -5.04 19.81 8.61
CA ASP A 160 -6.45 20.06 8.24
C ASP A 160 -7.39 19.68 9.39
N THR A 161 -7.14 18.55 10.05
CA THR A 161 -7.92 18.10 11.21
C THR A 161 -7.80 19.09 12.37
N LEU A 162 -6.60 19.53 12.72
CA LEU A 162 -6.36 20.49 13.80
C LEU A 162 -6.98 21.86 13.50
N GLN A 163 -7.00 22.29 12.25
CA GLN A 163 -7.69 23.51 11.81
C GLN A 163 -9.21 23.37 11.98
N LYS A 164 -9.80 22.25 11.57
CA LYS A 164 -11.24 21.98 11.73
C LYS A 164 -11.65 21.94 13.21
N TRP A 165 -10.78 21.44 14.07
CA TRP A 165 -10.98 21.45 15.51
C TRP A 165 -10.66 22.81 16.17
N LYS A 166 -10.27 23.83 15.37
CA LYS A 166 -9.92 25.18 15.84
C LYS A 166 -8.74 25.21 16.82
N VAL A 167 -7.89 24.21 16.79
CA VAL A 167 -6.66 24.14 17.62
C VAL A 167 -5.58 25.04 17.04
N ILE A 168 -5.50 25.13 15.71
CA ILE A 168 -4.55 26.00 15.00
C ILE A 168 -5.26 26.95 14.04
N HIS A 169 -4.65 28.10 13.79
CA HIS A 169 -5.19 29.12 12.88
C HIS A 169 -4.52 29.03 11.50
N GLY A 170 -5.25 29.46 10.47
CA GLY A 170 -4.83 29.32 9.07
C GLY A 170 -3.49 30.01 8.71
N SER A 171 -3.11 31.07 9.44
CA SER A 171 -1.85 31.80 9.24
C SER A 171 -0.60 30.96 9.59
N GLU A 172 -0.75 29.94 10.42
CA GLU A 172 0.38 29.13 10.91
C GLU A 172 0.46 27.73 10.26
N THR A 173 -0.38 27.44 9.27
CA THR A 173 -0.52 26.15 8.59
C THR A 173 0.81 25.55 8.18
N GLN A 174 1.69 26.35 7.53
CA GLN A 174 2.98 25.85 7.03
C GLN A 174 3.94 25.47 8.16
N ARG A 175 3.95 26.24 9.25
CA ARG A 175 4.78 25.94 10.43
C ARG A 175 4.37 24.62 11.07
N TYR A 176 3.07 24.43 11.31
CA TYR A 176 2.56 23.19 11.90
C TYR A 176 2.76 21.98 10.98
N LEU A 177 2.65 22.16 9.67
CA LEU A 177 2.95 21.09 8.70
C LEU A 177 4.37 20.57 8.88
N VAL A 178 5.36 21.48 8.91
CA VAL A 178 6.77 21.10 9.09
C VAL A 178 6.97 20.40 10.44
N ILE A 179 6.41 20.94 11.53
CA ILE A 179 6.52 20.34 12.86
C ILE A 179 5.93 18.93 12.87
N LEU A 180 4.73 18.74 12.33
CA LEU A 180 4.05 17.44 12.32
C LEU A 180 4.77 16.41 11.46
N VAL A 181 5.32 16.82 10.31
CA VAL A 181 6.14 15.92 9.48
C VAL A 181 7.36 15.43 10.27
N TRP A 182 8.06 16.31 10.99
CA TRP A 182 9.19 15.91 11.83
C TRP A 182 8.78 15.03 13.01
N VAL A 183 7.69 15.36 13.69
CA VAL A 183 7.14 14.53 14.78
C VAL A 183 6.82 13.13 14.30
N LEU A 184 6.15 13.01 13.14
CA LEU A 184 5.84 11.71 12.54
C LEU A 184 7.12 10.95 12.13
N ALA A 185 8.10 11.64 11.56
CA ALA A 185 9.38 11.02 11.17
C ALA A 185 10.14 10.49 12.40
N LEU A 186 10.22 11.27 13.47
CA LEU A 186 10.85 10.85 14.72
C LEU A 186 10.10 9.69 15.40
N ALA A 187 8.76 9.75 15.41
CA ALA A 187 7.94 8.67 15.93
C ALA A 187 8.15 7.35 15.16
N ASN A 188 8.18 7.42 13.83
CA ASN A 188 8.46 6.26 12.99
C ASN A 188 9.89 5.72 13.21
N ALA A 189 10.89 6.58 13.29
CA ALA A 189 12.26 6.19 13.61
C ALA A 189 12.37 5.49 14.96
N TRP A 190 11.63 6.00 15.97
CA TRP A 190 11.56 5.37 17.29
C TRP A 190 10.89 4.00 17.25
N VAL A 191 9.79 3.85 16.51
CA VAL A 191 9.11 2.55 16.33
C VAL A 191 10.04 1.54 15.68
N VAL A 192 10.72 1.92 14.59
CA VAL A 192 11.68 1.04 13.90
C VAL A 192 12.83 0.63 14.83
N TRP A 193 13.35 1.57 15.61
CA TRP A 193 14.41 1.28 16.58
C TRP A 193 13.94 0.33 17.69
N TYR A 194 12.75 0.59 18.25
CA TYR A 194 12.18 -0.22 19.34
C TYR A 194 11.85 -1.64 18.89
N THR A 195 11.33 -1.83 17.68
CA THR A 195 10.97 -3.14 17.14
C THR A 195 12.17 -3.91 16.58
N GLY A 196 13.38 -3.35 16.64
CA GLY A 196 14.59 -3.98 16.10
C GLY A 196 14.53 -4.20 14.59
N ALA A 197 13.80 -3.34 13.87
CA ALA A 197 13.59 -3.42 12.42
C ALA A 197 12.96 -4.74 11.93
N GLN A 198 12.10 -5.36 12.72
CA GLN A 198 11.32 -6.55 12.35
C GLN A 198 10.24 -6.18 11.32
N MET A 199 10.64 -6.13 10.06
CA MET A 199 9.80 -5.67 8.96
C MET A 199 8.54 -6.51 8.79
N GLY A 200 8.65 -7.83 8.88
CA GLY A 200 7.50 -8.73 8.72
C GLY A 200 6.39 -8.44 9.72
N TRP A 201 6.74 -8.27 11.00
CA TRP A 201 5.78 -7.94 12.05
C TRP A 201 5.18 -6.53 11.87
N LEU A 202 6.01 -5.53 11.54
CA LEU A 202 5.56 -4.15 11.32
C LEU A 202 4.55 -4.08 10.15
N VAL A 203 4.89 -4.72 9.03
CA VAL A 203 4.02 -4.75 7.85
C VAL A 203 2.73 -5.51 8.15
N ALA A 204 2.80 -6.70 8.74
CA ALA A 204 1.62 -7.48 9.09
C ALA A 204 0.69 -6.72 10.03
N THR A 205 1.23 -6.04 11.04
CA THR A 205 0.43 -5.22 11.97
C THR A 205 -0.22 -4.04 11.27
N ALA A 206 0.55 -3.27 10.49
CA ALA A 206 0.03 -2.10 9.79
C ALA A 206 -1.05 -2.47 8.77
N THR A 207 -0.83 -3.53 7.98
CA THR A 207 -1.79 -4.00 6.97
C THR A 207 -3.07 -4.57 7.60
N THR A 208 -2.95 -5.28 8.72
CA THR A 208 -4.11 -5.77 9.47
C THR A 208 -4.94 -4.63 10.05
N VAL A 209 -4.31 -3.61 10.64
CA VAL A 209 -5.00 -2.42 11.14
C VAL A 209 -5.72 -1.70 10.00
N SER A 210 -5.06 -1.50 8.86
CA SER A 210 -5.67 -0.91 7.66
C SER A 210 -6.89 -1.72 7.20
N PHE A 211 -6.78 -3.05 7.20
CA PHE A 211 -7.88 -3.94 6.80
C PHE A 211 -9.09 -3.80 7.73
N VAL A 212 -8.86 -3.81 9.05
CA VAL A 212 -9.93 -3.68 10.05
C VAL A 212 -10.64 -2.33 9.96
N LEU A 213 -9.89 -1.25 9.65
CA LEU A 213 -10.46 0.09 9.49
C LEU A 213 -11.11 0.31 8.12
N ALA A 214 -10.79 -0.50 7.12
CA ALA A 214 -11.25 -0.31 5.74
C ALA A 214 -12.78 -0.23 5.59
N PRO A 215 -13.63 -1.05 6.26
CA PRO A 215 -15.08 -0.93 6.18
C PRO A 215 -15.59 0.42 6.67
N ALA A 216 -15.04 0.92 7.78
CA ALA A 216 -15.44 2.20 8.37
C ALA A 216 -15.05 3.38 7.45
N ILE A 217 -13.82 3.39 6.95
CA ILE A 217 -13.34 4.42 6.01
C ILE A 217 -14.12 4.35 4.69
N GLY A 218 -14.36 3.15 4.18
CA GLY A 218 -15.17 2.93 2.98
C GLY A 218 -16.59 3.48 3.15
N TRP A 219 -17.22 3.23 4.28
CA TRP A 219 -18.55 3.76 4.61
C TRP A 219 -18.55 5.30 4.69
N LEU A 220 -17.56 5.90 5.36
CA LEU A 220 -17.43 7.35 5.45
C LEU A 220 -17.28 8.00 4.07
N ASN A 221 -16.41 7.45 3.22
CA ASN A 221 -16.22 7.94 1.85
C ASN A 221 -17.51 7.78 1.02
N PHE A 222 -18.18 6.63 1.13
CA PHE A 222 -19.43 6.36 0.42
C PHE A 222 -20.55 7.32 0.86
N SER A 223 -20.72 7.53 2.17
CA SER A 223 -21.75 8.43 2.71
C SER A 223 -21.51 9.87 2.28
N LEU A 224 -20.23 10.30 2.18
CA LEU A 224 -19.87 11.62 1.71
C LEU A 224 -20.28 11.85 0.26
N VAL A 225 -19.92 10.95 -0.66
CA VAL A 225 -20.21 11.11 -2.11
C VAL A 225 -21.68 10.91 -2.48
N THR A 226 -22.46 10.26 -1.60
CA THR A 226 -23.90 10.07 -1.77
C THR A 226 -24.74 11.08 -0.99
N SER A 227 -24.09 11.99 -0.24
CA SER A 227 -24.78 13.01 0.56
C SER A 227 -25.55 14.02 -0.29
N PRO A 228 -26.64 14.61 0.23
CA PRO A 228 -27.41 15.64 -0.50
C PRO A 228 -26.62 16.90 -0.87
N GLY A 229 -25.54 17.18 -0.16
CA GLY A 229 -24.64 18.30 -0.43
C GLY A 229 -23.66 18.07 -1.59
N PHE A 230 -23.60 16.82 -2.12
CA PHE A 230 -22.74 16.49 -3.25
C PHE A 230 -23.51 16.73 -4.57
N GLU A 231 -22.88 17.35 -5.54
CA GLU A 231 -23.50 17.68 -6.82
C GLU A 231 -23.99 16.42 -7.54
N LYS A 232 -25.26 16.36 -7.90
CA LYS A 232 -25.89 15.17 -8.50
C LYS A 232 -25.21 14.68 -9.78
N SER A 233 -24.63 15.58 -10.56
CA SER A 233 -23.88 15.25 -11.78
C SER A 233 -22.58 14.49 -11.50
N GLN A 234 -22.06 14.58 -10.28
CA GLN A 234 -20.80 13.99 -9.83
C GLN A 234 -21.03 12.78 -8.93
N GLN A 235 -22.26 12.47 -8.57
CA GLN A 235 -22.59 11.31 -7.76
C GLN A 235 -22.33 10.00 -8.52
N PRO A 236 -21.94 8.91 -7.81
CA PRO A 236 -21.69 7.62 -8.43
C PRO A 236 -22.95 7.05 -9.08
N ASN A 237 -22.78 6.43 -10.23
CA ASN A 237 -23.88 5.74 -10.90
C ASN A 237 -24.31 4.47 -10.14
N ARG A 238 -25.50 3.92 -10.47
CA ARG A 238 -26.08 2.75 -9.79
C ARG A 238 -25.14 1.54 -9.76
N LYS A 239 -24.33 1.32 -10.81
CA LYS A 239 -23.38 0.19 -10.87
C LYS A 239 -22.27 0.37 -9.83
N LEU A 240 -21.70 1.57 -9.73
CA LEU A 240 -20.67 1.88 -8.73
C LEU A 240 -21.21 1.79 -7.30
N ILE A 241 -22.47 2.20 -7.09
CA ILE A 241 -23.13 2.07 -5.77
C ILE A 241 -23.24 0.59 -5.37
N ILE A 242 -23.68 -0.29 -6.29
CA ILE A 242 -23.77 -1.72 -6.02
C ILE A 242 -22.38 -2.32 -5.73
N GLN A 243 -21.37 -1.96 -6.52
CA GLN A 243 -20.00 -2.42 -6.29
C GLN A 243 -19.44 -1.93 -4.94
N ALA A 244 -19.73 -0.68 -4.56
CA ALA A 244 -19.32 -0.15 -3.27
C ALA A 244 -19.95 -0.92 -2.09
N TYR A 245 -21.24 -1.20 -2.16
CA TYR A 245 -21.92 -2.03 -1.15
C TYR A 245 -21.33 -3.44 -1.09
N ALA A 246 -21.14 -4.09 -2.24
CA ALA A 246 -20.55 -5.42 -2.28
C ALA A 246 -19.15 -5.45 -1.66
N GLY A 247 -18.31 -4.46 -1.96
CA GLY A 247 -16.97 -4.32 -1.38
C GLY A 247 -17.02 -4.07 0.13
N MET A 248 -17.90 -3.19 0.61
CA MET A 248 -18.04 -2.92 2.05
C MET A 248 -18.55 -4.15 2.81
N ILE A 249 -19.51 -4.90 2.26
CA ILE A 249 -20.00 -6.15 2.85
C ILE A 249 -18.88 -7.17 2.92
N PHE A 250 -18.13 -7.36 1.84
CA PHE A 250 -16.98 -8.27 1.80
C PHE A 250 -15.95 -7.90 2.89
N LEU A 251 -15.51 -6.65 2.95
CA LEU A 251 -14.55 -6.19 3.94
C LEU A 251 -15.06 -6.34 5.38
N SER A 252 -16.37 -6.06 5.61
CA SER A 252 -16.98 -6.19 6.94
C SER A 252 -17.09 -7.65 7.40
N LEU A 253 -17.42 -8.56 6.49
CA LEU A 253 -17.48 -10.00 6.79
C LEU A 253 -16.10 -10.56 7.13
N PHE A 254 -15.08 -10.18 6.35
CA PHE A 254 -13.71 -10.59 6.63
C PHE A 254 -13.14 -9.96 7.91
N ALA A 255 -13.42 -8.69 8.19
CA ALA A 255 -13.04 -8.05 9.45
C ALA A 255 -13.74 -8.73 10.64
N GLY A 256 -15.02 -9.08 10.52
CA GLY A 256 -15.75 -9.86 11.53
C GLY A 256 -15.14 -11.25 11.74
N TYR A 257 -14.76 -11.94 10.65
CA TYR A 257 -14.09 -13.22 10.70
C TYR A 257 -12.70 -13.14 11.38
N TYR A 258 -11.95 -12.07 11.13
CA TYR A 258 -10.69 -11.80 11.82
C TYR A 258 -10.89 -11.70 13.34
N PHE A 259 -11.88 -10.92 13.81
CA PHE A 259 -12.16 -10.83 15.24
C PHE A 259 -12.64 -12.16 15.83
N TRP A 260 -13.43 -12.92 15.08
CA TRP A 260 -13.83 -14.25 15.52
C TRP A 260 -12.64 -15.19 15.71
N LEU A 261 -11.66 -15.18 14.77
CA LEU A 261 -10.42 -15.97 14.89
C LEU A 261 -9.55 -15.58 16.08
N LEU A 262 -9.59 -14.31 16.50
CA LEU A 262 -8.82 -13.87 17.68
C LEU A 262 -9.44 -14.36 19.01
N TRP A 263 -10.72 -14.75 19.01
CA TRP A 263 -11.46 -15.12 20.22
C TRP A 263 -11.76 -16.63 20.28
N ALA A 264 -11.59 -17.36 19.18
CA ALA A 264 -11.77 -18.81 19.09
C ALA A 264 -10.49 -19.58 19.45
#